data_2f2346a60b851575c96d5986ca417b06
#
_entry.id   2f2346a60b851575c96d5986ca417b06
#
_cell.length_a   1.000
_cell.length_b   1.000
_cell.length_c   1.000
_cell.angle_alpha   90.00
_cell.angle_beta   90.00
_cell.angle_gamma   90.00
#
_symmetry.space_group_name_H-M   'P 1'
#
loop_
_entity.id
_entity.type
_entity.pdbx_description
1 polymer ?
#
loop_
_entity_poly.entity_id
_entity_poly.type
_entity_poly.pdbx_seq_one_letter_code
_entity_poly.pdbx_strand_id
1 'polypeptide(L)'
;MTGYLGLGSNQGDRLATLRAARASLERHEVTVTAGSSVYETAPEGELLDQPDFLNACVQIETALAPEPLLDVCKQVERELGRVPGGPRHGPRPVDVDLLLLGELEHRSERLVLPHPDITARRFVLEPLLELDPGLTLPDGTELSGALDLVADQRVALVDTL
;
A
#
# COMPACT_ATOMS: atom_id res chain seq x y z
N MET A 1 -9.80 15.00 -0.26
CA MET A 1 -9.24 14.33 -1.45
C MET A 1 -9.31 12.83 -1.30
N THR A 2 -9.54 12.14 -2.40
CA THR A 2 -9.47 10.68 -2.45
C THR A 2 -8.01 10.24 -2.61
N GLY A 3 -7.59 9.29 -1.79
CA GLY A 3 -6.26 8.72 -1.87
C GLY A 3 -6.28 7.20 -1.84
N TYR A 4 -5.14 6.59 -2.08
CA TYR A 4 -4.97 5.13 -2.05
C TYR A 4 -3.70 4.78 -1.29
N LEU A 5 -3.84 3.87 -0.33
CA LEU A 5 -2.72 3.38 0.46
C LEU A 5 -2.54 1.88 0.23
N GLY A 6 -1.28 1.43 0.18
CA GLY A 6 -0.94 0.02 0.19
C GLY A 6 -0.66 -0.44 1.60
N LEU A 7 -1.17 -1.60 1.97
CA LEU A 7 -0.92 -2.24 3.26
C LEU A 7 -0.23 -3.56 3.03
N GLY A 8 0.83 -3.85 3.78
CA GLY A 8 1.56 -5.11 3.68
C GLY A 8 2.03 -5.61 5.02
N SER A 9 2.07 -6.93 5.20
CA SER A 9 2.58 -7.58 6.41
C SER A 9 3.14 -8.95 6.09
N ASN A 10 4.30 -9.30 6.69
CA ASN A 10 4.86 -10.65 6.57
C ASN A 10 5.34 -11.22 7.91
N GLN A 11 4.86 -10.69 9.02
CA GLN A 11 5.18 -11.20 10.37
C GLN A 11 3.92 -11.41 11.19
N GLY A 12 3.92 -12.47 12.01
CA GLY A 12 2.85 -12.76 12.95
C GLY A 12 1.53 -13.07 12.25
N ASP A 13 0.42 -12.63 12.85
CA ASP A 13 -0.91 -12.75 12.25
C ASP A 13 -1.08 -11.63 11.22
N ARG A 14 -0.67 -11.91 9.99
CA ARG A 14 -0.61 -10.94 8.90
C ARG A 14 -1.97 -10.30 8.59
N LEU A 15 -3.03 -11.12 8.55
CA LEU A 15 -4.37 -10.63 8.24
C LEU A 15 -4.91 -9.73 9.35
N ALA A 16 -4.74 -10.14 10.61
CA ALA A 16 -5.14 -9.31 11.74
C ALA A 16 -4.39 -7.98 11.75
N THR A 17 -3.11 -8.00 11.37
CA THR A 17 -2.29 -6.79 11.30
C THR A 17 -2.79 -5.83 10.21
N LEU A 18 -3.15 -6.35 9.03
CA LEU A 18 -3.72 -5.49 7.98
C LEU A 18 -5.04 -4.86 8.43
N ARG A 19 -5.89 -5.63 9.10
CA ARG A 19 -7.17 -5.12 9.63
C ARG A 19 -6.95 -4.09 10.73
N ALA A 20 -5.96 -4.31 11.58
CA ALA A 20 -5.58 -3.34 12.61
C ALA A 20 -5.04 -2.04 12.00
N ALA A 21 -4.28 -2.12 10.92
CA ALA A 21 -3.78 -0.95 10.20
C ALA A 21 -4.93 -0.12 9.64
N ARG A 22 -5.91 -0.78 9.02
CA ARG A 22 -7.12 -0.10 8.53
C ARG A 22 -7.85 0.63 9.66
N ALA A 23 -8.05 -0.03 10.79
CA ALA A 23 -8.71 0.58 11.94
C ALA A 23 -7.90 1.74 12.54
N SER A 24 -6.58 1.59 12.59
CA SER A 24 -5.69 2.64 13.10
C SER A 24 -5.74 3.91 12.26
N LEU A 25 -5.78 3.79 10.93
CA LEU A 25 -5.89 4.93 10.04
C LEU A 25 -7.08 5.81 10.38
N GLU A 26 -8.22 5.22 10.73
CA GLU A 26 -9.44 5.98 11.03
C GLU A 26 -9.36 6.78 12.34
N ARG A 27 -8.33 6.56 13.15
CA ARG A 27 -8.05 7.38 14.34
C ARG A 27 -7.19 8.61 14.05
N HIS A 28 -6.77 8.83 12.80
CA HIS A 28 -5.78 9.83 12.42
C HIS A 28 -6.23 10.73 11.25
N GLU A 29 -7.45 11.23 11.29
CA GLU A 29 -7.97 12.16 10.28
C GLU A 29 -8.07 11.59 8.86
N VAL A 30 -8.20 10.28 8.77
CA VAL A 30 -8.33 9.54 7.51
C VAL A 30 -9.59 8.69 7.59
N THR A 31 -10.47 8.82 6.59
CA THR A 31 -11.64 7.96 6.46
C THR A 31 -11.34 6.87 5.43
N VAL A 32 -11.44 5.61 5.83
CA VAL A 32 -11.29 4.48 4.88
C VAL A 32 -12.67 4.23 4.25
N THR A 33 -12.75 4.45 2.94
CA THR A 33 -14.01 4.35 2.19
C THR A 33 -14.21 2.99 1.55
N ALA A 34 -13.13 2.26 1.27
CA ALA A 34 -13.18 0.91 0.70
C ALA A 34 -11.88 0.16 0.96
N GLY A 35 -11.98 -1.16 1.02
CA GLY A 35 -10.82 -2.05 1.12
C GLY A 35 -10.87 -3.10 0.01
N SER A 36 -9.72 -3.47 -0.52
CA SER A 36 -9.59 -4.51 -1.54
C SER A 36 -9.60 -5.90 -0.92
N SER A 37 -9.57 -6.93 -1.76
CA SER A 37 -9.20 -8.27 -1.35
C SER A 37 -7.74 -8.29 -0.86
N VAL A 38 -7.38 -9.36 -0.17
CA VAL A 38 -6.02 -9.57 0.35
C VAL A 38 -5.32 -10.59 -0.53
N TYR A 39 -4.09 -10.27 -0.93
CA TYR A 39 -3.27 -11.09 -1.82
C TYR A 39 -2.00 -11.53 -1.12
N GLU A 40 -1.59 -12.77 -1.35
CA GLU A 40 -0.32 -13.30 -0.85
C GLU A 40 0.72 -13.24 -1.96
N THR A 41 1.91 -12.73 -1.63
CA THR A 41 3.00 -12.53 -2.60
C THR A 41 4.34 -12.90 -1.98
N ALA A 42 5.27 -13.37 -2.82
CA ALA A 42 6.64 -13.63 -2.38
C ALA A 42 7.35 -12.32 -2.02
N PRO A 43 8.32 -12.35 -1.07
CA PRO A 43 9.13 -11.18 -0.78
C PRO A 43 9.90 -10.72 -2.01
N GLU A 44 10.09 -9.40 -2.15
CA GLU A 44 10.99 -8.84 -3.16
C GLU A 44 12.23 -8.24 -2.50
N GLY A 45 13.26 -7.95 -3.30
CA GLY A 45 14.52 -7.41 -2.82
C GLY A 45 15.52 -8.49 -2.46
N GLU A 46 16.47 -8.17 -1.56
CA GLU A 46 17.62 -9.01 -1.28
C GLU A 46 17.36 -10.12 -0.26
N LEU A 47 16.35 -9.97 0.59
CA LEU A 47 16.05 -10.90 1.68
C LEU A 47 14.90 -11.83 1.28
N LEU A 48 15.20 -12.85 0.46
CA LEU A 48 14.20 -13.78 -0.05
C LEU A 48 13.82 -14.89 0.92
N ASP A 49 14.57 -15.08 2.02
CA ASP A 49 14.36 -16.14 3.02
C ASP A 49 13.35 -15.75 4.11
N GLN A 50 12.48 -14.83 3.83
CA GLN A 50 11.47 -14.38 4.79
C GLN A 50 10.08 -14.86 4.36
N PRO A 51 9.10 -14.86 5.30
CA PRO A 51 7.74 -15.25 4.97
C PRO A 51 7.13 -14.39 3.86
N ASP A 52 6.19 -14.95 3.13
CA ASP A 52 5.43 -14.22 2.11
C ASP A 52 4.62 -13.08 2.75
N PHE A 53 4.45 -12.01 2.00
CA PHE A 53 3.62 -10.89 2.40
C PHE A 53 2.14 -11.16 2.12
N LEU A 54 1.27 -10.61 2.98
CA LEU A 54 -0.09 -10.30 2.60
C LEU A 54 -0.15 -8.82 2.23
N ASN A 55 -0.80 -8.51 1.12
CA ASN A 55 -0.93 -7.16 0.60
C ASN A 55 -2.39 -6.84 0.28
N ALA A 56 -2.79 -5.60 0.54
CA ALA A 56 -4.09 -5.06 0.18
C ALA A 56 -3.97 -3.57 -0.06
N CYS A 57 -4.99 -2.97 -0.66
CA CYS A 57 -5.09 -1.52 -0.77
C CYS A 57 -6.36 -1.02 -0.10
N VAL A 58 -6.32 0.20 0.38
CA VAL A 58 -7.51 0.91 0.86
C VAL A 58 -7.66 2.22 0.10
N GLN A 59 -8.90 2.57 -0.16
CA GLN A 59 -9.29 3.90 -0.64
C GLN A 59 -9.61 4.76 0.56
N ILE A 60 -9.14 5.99 0.56
CA ILE A 60 -9.33 6.91 1.68
C ILE A 60 -9.86 8.26 1.20
N GLU A 61 -10.52 8.96 2.12
CA GLU A 61 -10.80 10.39 2.01
C GLU A 61 -10.10 11.13 3.14
N THR A 62 -9.41 12.21 2.81
CA THR A 62 -8.69 13.01 3.80
C THR A 62 -8.55 14.46 3.35
N ALA A 63 -8.48 15.37 4.33
CA ALA A 63 -8.12 16.77 4.09
C ALA A 63 -6.62 17.00 4.26
N LEU A 64 -5.85 15.99 4.67
CA LEU A 64 -4.42 16.11 4.90
C LEU A 64 -3.65 16.33 3.60
N ALA A 65 -2.63 17.20 3.66
CA ALA A 65 -1.65 17.34 2.59
C ALA A 65 -0.70 16.12 2.56
N PRO A 66 0.11 15.95 1.48
CA PRO A 66 0.96 14.76 1.34
C PRO A 66 1.88 14.45 2.51
N GLU A 67 2.65 15.41 3.02
CA GLU A 67 3.60 15.15 4.10
C GLU A 67 2.92 14.80 5.42
N PRO A 68 1.89 15.53 5.90
CA PRO A 68 1.13 15.11 7.07
C PRO A 68 0.48 13.74 6.91
N LEU A 69 0.00 13.40 5.72
CA LEU A 69 -0.56 12.08 5.48
C LEU A 69 0.51 10.98 5.56
N LEU A 70 1.72 11.25 5.05
CA LEU A 70 2.85 10.35 5.23
C LEU A 70 3.15 10.13 6.72
N ASP A 71 3.11 11.20 7.52
CA ASP A 71 3.32 11.11 8.97
C ASP A 71 2.29 10.19 9.63
N VAL A 72 1.03 10.23 9.18
CA VAL A 72 -0.02 9.31 9.64
C VAL A 72 0.35 7.87 9.29
N CYS A 73 0.77 7.61 8.06
CA CYS A 73 1.20 6.27 7.64
C CYS A 73 2.33 5.74 8.54
N LYS A 74 3.32 6.58 8.84
CA LYS A 74 4.44 6.21 9.72
C LYS A 74 3.98 5.99 11.16
N GLN A 75 3.03 6.79 11.64
CA GLN A 75 2.47 6.61 12.98
C GLN A 75 1.74 5.28 13.10
N VAL A 76 0.95 4.90 12.10
CA VAL A 76 0.26 3.60 12.09
C VAL A 76 1.28 2.45 12.12
N GLU A 77 2.34 2.54 11.33
CA GLU A 77 3.42 1.55 11.37
C GLU A 77 4.02 1.41 12.76
N ARG A 78 4.29 2.52 13.43
CA ARG A 78 4.84 2.51 14.80
C ARG A 78 3.86 1.92 15.81
N GLU A 79 2.59 2.27 15.73
CA GLU A 79 1.55 1.75 16.61
C GLU A 79 1.41 0.22 16.52
N LEU A 80 1.70 -0.33 15.35
CA LEU A 80 1.61 -1.78 15.10
C LEU A 80 2.95 -2.50 15.27
N GLY A 81 3.94 -1.82 15.83
CA GLY A 81 5.17 -2.44 16.29
C GLY A 81 6.35 -2.41 15.32
N ARG A 82 6.30 -1.61 14.24
CA ARG A 82 7.46 -1.47 13.35
C ARG A 82 8.59 -0.72 14.07
N VAL A 83 9.80 -1.31 14.04
CA VAL A 83 11.00 -0.69 14.61
C VAL A 83 11.74 0.06 13.51
N PRO A 84 11.98 1.40 13.67
CA PRO A 84 12.76 2.17 12.69
C PRO A 84 14.18 1.61 12.55
N GLY A 85 14.75 1.67 11.35
CA GLY A 85 16.13 1.28 11.08
C GLY A 85 16.34 -0.19 10.80
N GLY A 86 15.28 -0.99 10.68
CA GLY A 86 15.38 -2.38 10.26
C GLY A 86 15.87 -2.50 8.81
N PRO A 87 16.26 -3.72 8.37
CA PRO A 87 16.75 -3.92 7.01
C PRO A 87 15.68 -3.60 5.98
N ARG A 88 16.11 -2.95 4.89
CA ARG A 88 15.23 -2.64 3.76
C ARG A 88 14.71 -3.94 3.15
N HIS A 89 13.41 -4.01 2.84
CA HIS A 89 12.71 -5.19 2.34
C HIS A 89 12.78 -6.40 3.29
N GLY A 90 13.21 -6.19 4.55
CA GLY A 90 13.25 -7.25 5.56
C GLY A 90 11.88 -7.51 6.20
N PRO A 91 11.79 -8.50 7.10
CA PRO A 91 10.55 -8.79 7.83
C PRO A 91 10.07 -7.59 8.63
N ARG A 92 8.77 -7.34 8.58
CA ARG A 92 8.15 -6.24 9.33
C ARG A 92 6.69 -6.51 9.61
N PRO A 93 6.18 -6.04 10.78
CA PRO A 93 4.77 -6.24 11.13
C PRO A 93 3.84 -5.62 10.10
N VAL A 94 4.12 -4.37 9.67
CA VAL A 94 3.26 -3.67 8.71
C VAL A 94 4.04 -2.63 7.91
N ASP A 95 3.65 -2.51 6.63
CA ASP A 95 3.97 -1.38 5.76
C ASP A 95 2.68 -0.65 5.45
N VAL A 96 2.73 0.68 5.50
CA VAL A 96 1.65 1.55 5.04
C VAL A 96 2.24 2.53 4.04
N ASP A 97 1.97 2.29 2.76
CA ASP A 97 2.54 3.07 1.65
C ASP A 97 1.51 4.02 1.06
N LEU A 98 1.86 5.30 0.97
CA LEU A 98 1.05 6.28 0.27
C LEU A 98 1.29 6.14 -1.24
N LEU A 99 0.25 5.72 -1.98
CA LEU A 99 0.36 5.42 -3.40
C LEU A 99 -0.07 6.59 -4.29
N LEU A 100 -1.24 7.13 -4.01
CA LEU A 100 -1.85 8.23 -4.78
C LEU A 100 -2.62 9.14 -3.83
N LEU A 101 -2.66 10.42 -4.15
CA LEU A 101 -3.50 11.39 -3.44
C LEU A 101 -4.11 12.35 -4.46
N GLY A 102 -5.35 12.05 -4.89
CA GLY A 102 -6.01 12.79 -5.97
C GLY A 102 -5.16 12.80 -7.23
N GLU A 103 -5.09 13.96 -7.87
CA GLU A 103 -4.25 14.20 -9.05
C GLU A 103 -2.90 14.82 -8.68
N LEU A 104 -2.52 14.81 -7.39
CA LEU A 104 -1.30 15.49 -6.96
C LEU A 104 -0.04 14.78 -7.44
N GLU A 105 0.90 15.59 -7.93
CA GLU A 105 2.28 15.19 -8.13
C GLU A 105 3.11 15.87 -7.06
N HIS A 106 3.86 15.09 -6.29
CA HIS A 106 4.64 15.58 -5.16
C HIS A 106 6.03 14.96 -5.17
N ARG A 107 7.04 15.75 -4.88
CA ARG A 107 8.41 15.25 -4.80
C ARG A 107 9.16 15.95 -3.69
N SER A 108 9.59 15.16 -2.72
CA SER A 108 10.47 15.61 -1.63
C SER A 108 11.45 14.48 -1.31
N GLU A 109 12.36 14.72 -0.38
CA GLU A 109 13.27 13.65 0.09
C GLU A 109 12.53 12.49 0.74
N ARG A 110 11.39 12.77 1.37
CA ARG A 110 10.60 11.76 2.10
C ARG A 110 9.56 11.08 1.26
N LEU A 111 9.05 11.72 0.20
CA LEU A 111 7.84 11.28 -0.47
C LEU A 111 7.82 11.67 -1.94
N VAL A 112 7.49 10.71 -2.78
CA VAL A 112 7.19 10.93 -4.19
C VAL A 112 5.79 10.42 -4.49
N LEU A 113 4.94 11.27 -5.07
CA LEU A 113 3.60 10.90 -5.54
C LEU A 113 3.46 11.22 -7.02
N PRO A 114 2.85 10.35 -7.83
CA PRO A 114 2.46 8.97 -7.49
C PRO A 114 3.65 8.13 -7.03
N HIS A 115 3.38 7.10 -6.23
CA HIS A 115 4.46 6.19 -5.78
C HIS A 115 5.21 5.65 -6.99
N PRO A 116 6.56 5.72 -7.01
CA PRO A 116 7.34 5.42 -8.22
C PRO A 116 7.23 3.97 -8.69
N ASP A 117 6.87 3.04 -7.80
CA ASP A 117 6.82 1.61 -8.13
C ASP A 117 5.41 1.09 -8.45
N ILE A 118 4.40 1.96 -8.52
CA ILE A 118 3.01 1.54 -8.77
C ILE A 118 2.90 0.66 -10.01
N THR A 119 3.51 1.07 -11.11
CA THR A 119 3.37 0.37 -12.39
C THR A 119 4.22 -0.90 -12.50
N ALA A 120 5.14 -1.11 -11.55
CA ALA A 120 6.09 -2.22 -11.58
C ALA A 120 5.69 -3.40 -10.69
N ARG A 121 4.62 -3.26 -9.88
CA ARG A 121 4.26 -4.24 -8.85
C ARG A 121 2.84 -4.73 -8.99
N ARG A 122 2.69 -6.01 -9.37
CA ARG A 122 1.37 -6.63 -9.48
C ARG A 122 0.62 -6.64 -8.15
N PHE A 123 1.33 -6.82 -7.02
CA PHE A 123 0.71 -6.84 -5.69
C PHE A 123 0.18 -5.46 -5.25
N VAL A 124 0.50 -4.41 -6.00
CA VAL A 124 -0.09 -3.07 -5.85
C VAL A 124 -1.21 -2.88 -6.86
N LEU A 125 -0.98 -3.23 -8.11
CA LEU A 125 -1.94 -3.01 -9.20
C LEU A 125 -3.22 -3.83 -9.07
N GLU A 126 -3.12 -5.11 -8.70
CA GLU A 126 -4.29 -5.97 -8.53
C GLU A 126 -5.30 -5.39 -7.53
N PRO A 127 -4.88 -5.08 -6.29
CA PRO A 127 -5.82 -4.51 -5.32
C PRO A 127 -6.28 -3.09 -5.68
N LEU A 128 -5.43 -2.26 -6.28
CA LEU A 128 -5.84 -0.92 -6.70
C LEU A 128 -6.94 -0.97 -7.76
N LEU A 129 -6.81 -1.82 -8.75
CA LEU A 129 -7.77 -1.93 -9.84
C LEU A 129 -9.07 -2.62 -9.41
N GLU A 130 -9.04 -3.38 -8.32
CA GLU A 130 -10.25 -3.85 -7.65
C GLU A 130 -11.08 -2.68 -7.13
N LEU A 131 -10.41 -1.69 -6.53
CA LEU A 131 -11.07 -0.51 -5.94
C LEU A 131 -11.55 0.47 -7.01
N ASP A 132 -10.76 0.66 -8.07
CA ASP A 132 -11.10 1.54 -9.18
C ASP A 132 -10.51 0.99 -10.48
N PRO A 133 -11.29 0.24 -11.26
CA PRO A 133 -10.81 -0.34 -12.52
C PRO A 133 -10.37 0.69 -13.57
N GLY A 134 -10.87 1.90 -13.49
CA GLY A 134 -10.53 3.00 -14.42
C GLY A 134 -9.43 3.93 -13.91
N LEU A 135 -8.71 3.54 -12.87
CA LEU A 135 -7.73 4.42 -12.24
C LEU A 135 -6.59 4.77 -13.19
N THR A 136 -6.29 6.07 -13.25
CA THR A 136 -5.18 6.61 -14.04
C THR A 136 -4.24 7.41 -13.14
N LEU A 137 -2.99 7.49 -13.56
CA LEU A 137 -2.02 8.40 -12.94
C LEU A 137 -2.25 9.83 -13.39
N PRO A 138 -1.73 10.84 -12.67
CA PRO A 138 -1.86 12.25 -13.09
C PRO A 138 -1.35 12.54 -14.50
N ASP A 139 -0.38 11.76 -14.99
CA ASP A 139 0.15 11.90 -16.34
C ASP A 139 -0.70 11.23 -17.43
N GLY A 140 -1.82 10.62 -17.06
CA GLY A 140 -2.73 9.94 -17.98
C GLY A 140 -2.48 8.45 -18.18
N THR A 141 -1.45 7.89 -17.55
CA THR A 141 -1.17 6.45 -17.63
C THR A 141 -2.33 5.64 -17.06
N GLU A 142 -2.87 4.72 -17.85
CA GLU A 142 -3.92 3.78 -17.40
C GLU A 142 -3.28 2.60 -16.66
N LEU A 143 -3.65 2.39 -15.39
CA LEU A 143 -3.05 1.32 -14.58
C LEU A 143 -3.47 -0.07 -15.04
N SER A 144 -4.63 -0.21 -15.70
CA SER A 144 -5.05 -1.50 -16.28
C SER A 144 -4.05 -2.01 -17.33
N GLY A 145 -3.48 -1.11 -18.14
CA GLY A 145 -2.44 -1.46 -19.09
C GLY A 145 -1.13 -1.87 -18.42
N ALA A 146 -0.78 -1.21 -17.32
CA ALA A 146 0.40 -1.57 -16.55
C ALA A 146 0.29 -2.96 -15.93
N LEU A 147 -0.92 -3.36 -15.49
CA LEU A 147 -1.16 -4.69 -14.94
C LEU A 147 -0.79 -5.81 -15.93
N ASP A 148 -1.12 -5.62 -17.22
CA ASP A 148 -0.81 -6.60 -18.25
C ASP A 148 0.71 -6.85 -18.38
N LEU A 149 1.53 -5.84 -18.11
CA LEU A 149 2.99 -5.93 -18.22
C LEU A 149 3.65 -6.66 -17.05
N VAL A 150 2.93 -6.88 -15.96
CA VAL A 150 3.43 -7.58 -14.76
C VAL A 150 2.64 -8.86 -14.48
N ALA A 151 1.95 -9.39 -15.47
CA ALA A 151 1.11 -10.59 -15.31
C ALA A 151 1.89 -11.85 -14.94
N ASP A 152 3.20 -11.86 -15.18
CA ASP A 152 4.10 -12.95 -14.81
C ASP A 152 4.49 -12.95 -13.33
N GLN A 153 4.27 -11.85 -12.62
CA GLN A 153 4.50 -11.80 -11.17
C GLN A 153 3.41 -12.60 -10.45
N ARG A 154 3.83 -13.38 -9.47
CA ARG A 154 2.92 -14.27 -8.76
C ARG A 154 2.17 -13.54 -7.65
N VAL A 155 0.85 -13.56 -7.73
CA VAL A 155 -0.05 -12.95 -6.75
C VAL A 155 -1.23 -13.90 -6.56
N ALA A 156 -1.55 -14.27 -5.32
CA ALA A 156 -2.66 -15.17 -5.02
C ALA A 156 -3.68 -14.50 -4.11
N LEU A 157 -4.94 -14.45 -4.53
CA LEU A 157 -6.04 -13.95 -3.70
C LEU A 157 -6.32 -14.94 -2.57
N VAL A 158 -6.32 -14.46 -1.31
CA VAL A 158 -6.47 -15.35 -0.14
C VAL A 158 -7.58 -14.96 0.82
N ASP A 159 -8.00 -13.69 0.85
CA ASP A 159 -9.02 -13.22 1.79
C ASP A 159 -9.58 -11.86 1.37
N THR A 160 -10.40 -11.27 2.23
CA THR A 160 -10.89 -9.89 2.10
C THR A 160 -10.44 -9.06 3.30
N LEU A 161 -10.24 -7.79 3.09
CA LEU A 161 -9.77 -6.88 4.13
C LEU A 161 -10.90 -6.44 5.09
#